data_c722c42a955d285cf6a9c3748546f13d
#
_entry.id   c722c42a955d285cf6a9c3748546f13d
#
_cell.length_a   1.000
_cell.length_b   1.000
_cell.length_c   1.000
_cell.angle_alpha   90.00
_cell.angle_beta   90.00
_cell.angle_gamma   90.00
#
_symmetry.space_group_name_H-M   'P 1'
#
loop_
_entity.id
_entity.type
_entity.pdbx_description
1 polymer ?
#
loop_
_entity_poly.entity_id
_entity_poly.type
_entity_poly.pdbx_seq_one_letter_code
_entity_poly.pdbx_strand_id
1 'polypeptide(L)'
;MDSEQVYVPQTTSKPTLADLLTIESSASIFYSYARELELSSLLSDRDKKTTIFVPTNKAVMALSRKPHRGPDPTVEVELTEEQFDKLSKERVQNWVSAHIVPEYPLSLDSNAHNTLLQGKSISFTPISKNNGQGAEWSRVTFEKGVKIIGKKEALNGDLYLIDGTVSTD
;
A
#
# COMPACT_ATOMS: atom_id res chain seq x y z
N MET A 1 5.11 -5.94 44.94
CA MET A 1 5.09 -5.96 44.32
C MET A 1 5.20 -5.88 43.23
N ASP A 2 5.36 -5.82 42.86
CA ASP A 2 5.56 -5.61 41.91
C ASP A 2 5.01 -6.10 40.78
N SER A 3 4.53 -6.62 40.76
CA SER A 3 3.88 -7.39 39.76
C SER A 3 3.37 -6.59 38.60
N GLU A 4 3.02 -5.43 38.86
CA GLU A 4 2.49 -4.62 37.81
C GLU A 4 3.50 -4.25 36.78
N GLN A 5 4.71 -4.22 37.18
CA GLN A 5 5.68 -3.89 36.17
C GLN A 5 5.80 -4.94 35.13
N VAL A 6 5.39 -6.09 35.46
CA VAL A 6 5.47 -7.17 34.51
C VAL A 6 4.69 -6.91 33.27
N TYR A 7 3.74 -6.04 33.37
CA TYR A 7 2.86 -5.81 32.28
C TYR A 7 3.46 -4.97 31.15
N VAL A 8 4.56 -4.35 31.39
CA VAL A 8 5.19 -3.46 30.44
C VAL A 8 5.44 -4.06 29.05
N PRO A 9 5.81 -5.31 28.89
CA PRO A 9 6.17 -5.82 27.58
C PRO A 9 5.15 -5.59 26.48
N GLN A 10 3.89 -5.53 26.84
CA GLN A 10 2.89 -5.34 25.82
C GLN A 10 2.97 -3.98 25.15
N THR A 11 3.44 -2.99 25.89
CA THR A 11 3.48 -1.65 25.34
C THR A 11 4.67 -1.45 24.44
N THR A 12 5.61 -2.39 24.40
CA THR A 12 6.79 -2.25 23.58
C THR A 12 6.67 -2.92 22.25
N SER A 13 5.62 -3.69 22.02
CA SER A 13 5.44 -4.37 20.75
C SER A 13 4.90 -3.40 19.70
N LYS A 14 5.55 -3.38 18.55
CA LYS A 14 5.03 -2.61 17.43
C LYS A 14 3.90 -3.38 16.77
N PRO A 15 2.89 -2.68 16.26
CA PRO A 15 1.83 -3.34 15.49
C PRO A 15 2.38 -3.85 14.16
N THR A 16 1.69 -4.83 13.60
CA THR A 16 2.00 -5.27 12.24
C THR A 16 1.41 -4.29 11.24
N LEU A 17 1.76 -4.47 9.97
CA LEU A 17 1.16 -3.67 8.90
C LEU A 17 -0.36 -3.86 8.88
N ALA A 18 -0.83 -5.09 9.09
CA ALA A 18 -2.27 -5.34 9.14
C ALA A 18 -2.93 -4.58 10.27
N ASP A 19 -2.29 -4.54 11.44
CA ASP A 19 -2.83 -3.79 12.57
C ASP A 19 -2.92 -2.31 12.26
N LEU A 20 -1.88 -1.76 11.65
CA LEU A 20 -1.87 -0.34 11.28
C LEU A 20 -3.01 -0.01 10.33
N LEU A 21 -3.26 -0.90 9.37
CA LEU A 21 -4.34 -0.67 8.41
C LEU A 21 -5.71 -0.68 9.06
N THR A 22 -5.90 -1.48 10.10
CA THR A 22 -7.20 -1.52 10.78
C THR A 22 -7.52 -0.22 11.51
N ILE A 23 -6.49 0.50 11.94
CA ILE A 23 -6.71 1.73 12.70
C ILE A 23 -6.51 3.00 11.88
N GLU A 24 -6.08 2.86 10.62
CA GLU A 24 -5.87 4.02 9.76
C GLU A 24 -7.15 4.38 9.04
N SER A 25 -7.97 5.21 9.66
CA SER A 25 -9.29 5.55 9.12
C SER A 25 -9.22 6.26 7.76
N SER A 26 -8.14 7.00 7.50
CA SER A 26 -8.01 7.73 6.23
C SER A 26 -7.72 6.80 5.05
N ALA A 27 -7.46 5.53 5.30
CA ALA A 27 -7.15 4.54 4.27
C ALA A 27 -8.05 3.31 4.36
N SER A 28 -9.24 3.48 4.90
CA SER A 28 -10.15 2.35 5.11
C SER A 28 -10.62 1.71 3.81
N ILE A 29 -10.69 2.47 2.73
CA ILE A 29 -11.11 1.92 1.43
C ILE A 29 -10.06 0.94 0.92
N PHE A 30 -8.78 1.33 0.95
CA PHE A 30 -7.71 0.43 0.54
C PHE A 30 -7.75 -0.86 1.38
N TYR A 31 -7.90 -0.71 2.68
CA TYR A 31 -7.95 -1.86 3.56
C TYR A 31 -9.14 -2.77 3.26
N SER A 32 -10.28 -2.19 2.91
CA SER A 32 -11.45 -3.00 2.58
C SER A 32 -11.21 -3.91 1.38
N TYR A 33 -10.39 -3.46 0.43
CA TYR A 33 -10.00 -4.31 -0.69
C TYR A 33 -8.93 -5.32 -0.29
N ALA A 34 -7.93 -4.87 0.44
CA ALA A 34 -6.77 -5.72 0.75
C ALA A 34 -7.14 -6.88 1.67
N ARG A 35 -8.02 -6.66 2.63
CA ARG A 35 -8.33 -7.68 3.63
C ARG A 35 -9.06 -8.88 3.06
N GLU A 36 -9.68 -8.73 1.89
CA GLU A 36 -10.39 -9.82 1.24
C GLU A 36 -9.47 -10.74 0.46
N LEU A 37 -8.21 -10.40 0.35
CA LEU A 37 -7.26 -11.14 -0.47
C LEU A 37 -6.39 -12.05 0.38
N GLU A 38 -5.96 -13.16 -0.22
CA GLU A 38 -5.06 -14.07 0.47
C GLU A 38 -3.74 -13.40 0.81
N LEU A 39 -3.28 -12.47 -0.02
CA LEU A 39 -2.03 -11.77 0.25
C LEU A 39 -2.10 -10.93 1.53
N SER A 40 -3.28 -10.73 2.09
CA SER A 40 -3.40 -10.00 3.35
C SER A 40 -2.64 -10.70 4.49
N SER A 41 -2.43 -12.01 4.38
CA SER A 41 -1.65 -12.73 5.39
C SER A 41 -0.21 -12.23 5.45
N LEU A 42 0.31 -11.71 4.34
CA LEU A 42 1.66 -11.14 4.30
C LEU A 42 1.76 -9.92 5.23
N LEU A 43 0.69 -9.16 5.34
CA LEU A 43 0.67 -7.94 6.14
C LEU A 43 0.66 -8.22 7.64
N SER A 44 0.30 -9.43 8.03
CA SER A 44 0.34 -9.85 9.43
C SER A 44 1.49 -10.81 9.72
N ASP A 45 2.29 -11.17 8.71
CA ASP A 45 3.40 -12.11 8.88
C ASP A 45 4.57 -11.40 9.53
N ARG A 46 4.90 -11.81 10.75
CA ARG A 46 5.94 -11.15 11.53
C ARG A 46 7.35 -11.48 11.04
N ASP A 47 7.49 -12.50 10.24
CA ASP A 47 8.79 -12.96 9.75
C ASP A 47 9.15 -12.40 8.39
N LYS A 48 8.21 -11.77 7.70
CA LYS A 48 8.45 -11.20 6.37
C LYS A 48 8.21 -9.71 6.40
N LYS A 49 9.21 -8.95 5.97
CA LYS A 49 9.12 -7.50 5.99
C LYS A 49 8.87 -6.95 4.60
N THR A 50 7.91 -6.04 4.52
CA THR A 50 7.55 -5.40 3.26
C THR A 50 7.34 -3.92 3.48
N THR A 51 7.29 -3.18 2.36
CA THR A 51 6.93 -1.77 2.38
C THR A 51 5.64 -1.64 1.59
N ILE A 52 4.64 -0.98 2.18
CA ILE A 52 3.37 -0.80 1.47
C ILE A 52 3.07 0.68 1.29
N PHE A 53 2.48 0.99 0.15
CA PHE A 53 2.06 2.35 -0.20
C PHE A 53 0.54 2.34 -0.23
N VAL A 54 -0.07 3.09 0.70
CA VAL A 54 -1.50 3.00 0.96
C VAL A 54 -2.17 4.29 0.54
N PRO A 55 -2.97 4.26 -0.53
CA PRO A 55 -3.68 5.46 -0.95
C PRO A 55 -4.75 5.83 0.05
N THR A 56 -4.90 7.14 0.28
CA THR A 56 -5.96 7.62 1.15
C THR A 56 -7.32 7.37 0.49
N ASN A 57 -8.37 7.42 1.31
CA ASN A 57 -9.73 7.29 0.79
C ASN A 57 -9.99 8.32 -0.30
N LYS A 58 -9.52 9.54 -0.10
CA LYS A 58 -9.69 10.60 -1.08
C LYS A 58 -9.05 10.23 -2.41
N ALA A 59 -7.86 9.64 -2.37
CA ALA A 59 -7.16 9.24 -3.58
C ALA A 59 -7.93 8.14 -4.32
N VAL A 60 -8.46 7.17 -3.59
CA VAL A 60 -9.22 6.09 -4.22
C VAL A 60 -10.53 6.61 -4.81
N MET A 61 -11.20 7.50 -4.07
CA MET A 61 -12.46 8.08 -4.56
C MET A 61 -12.27 8.93 -5.81
N ALA A 62 -11.07 9.45 -6.02
CA ALA A 62 -10.77 10.27 -7.19
C ALA A 62 -10.58 9.44 -8.47
N LEU A 63 -10.46 8.12 -8.35
CA LEU A 63 -10.30 7.28 -9.51
C LEU A 63 -11.56 7.29 -10.37
N SER A 64 -11.39 7.43 -11.68
CA SER A 64 -12.51 7.42 -12.60
C SER A 64 -13.15 6.02 -12.67
N ARG A 65 -12.35 4.98 -12.47
CA ARG A 65 -12.85 3.62 -12.38
C ARG A 65 -12.31 2.98 -11.12
N LYS A 66 -13.18 2.31 -10.37
CA LYS A 66 -12.78 1.67 -9.12
C LYS A 66 -11.87 0.49 -9.40
N PRO A 67 -11.04 0.09 -8.43
CA PRO A 67 -10.05 -0.98 -8.65
C PRO A 67 -10.63 -2.27 -9.21
N HIS A 68 -11.80 -2.70 -8.77
CA HIS A 68 -12.40 -3.95 -9.23
C HIS A 68 -12.89 -3.89 -10.68
N ARG A 69 -13.01 -2.69 -11.24
CA ARG A 69 -13.46 -2.53 -12.62
C ARG A 69 -12.31 -2.52 -13.63
N GLY A 70 -11.11 -2.25 -13.15
CA GLY A 70 -9.94 -2.21 -14.02
C GLY A 70 -9.96 -1.04 -14.98
N PRO A 71 -8.92 -0.91 -15.81
CA PRO A 71 -8.76 0.27 -16.66
C PRO A 71 -9.58 0.24 -17.97
N ASP A 72 -10.01 -0.93 -18.43
CA ASP A 72 -10.67 -1.05 -19.73
C ASP A 72 -12.17 -1.28 -19.61
N PRO A 73 -13.01 -0.27 -19.91
CA PRO A 73 -14.45 -0.42 -19.76
C PRO A 73 -15.10 -1.34 -20.78
N THR A 74 -14.44 -1.62 -21.89
CA THR A 74 -15.07 -2.42 -22.95
C THR A 74 -15.13 -3.91 -22.63
N VAL A 75 -14.28 -4.38 -21.71
CA VAL A 75 -14.19 -5.79 -21.40
C VAL A 75 -15.44 -6.31 -20.69
N GLU A 76 -16.17 -5.45 -19.99
CA GLU A 76 -17.29 -5.85 -19.16
C GLU A 76 -18.57 -6.18 -19.94
N VAL A 77 -18.66 -5.76 -21.18
CA VAL A 77 -19.92 -5.80 -21.92
C VAL A 77 -20.40 -7.21 -22.23
N GLU A 78 -19.49 -8.13 -22.42
CA GLU A 78 -19.86 -9.49 -22.84
C GLU A 78 -19.58 -10.56 -21.78
N LEU A 79 -19.36 -10.15 -20.54
CA LEU A 79 -19.04 -11.10 -19.47
C LEU A 79 -20.29 -11.61 -18.78
N THR A 80 -20.29 -12.89 -18.43
CA THR A 80 -21.31 -13.41 -17.53
C THR A 80 -21.05 -12.86 -16.14
N GLU A 81 -22.04 -12.95 -15.25
CA GLU A 81 -21.88 -12.52 -13.88
C GLU A 81 -20.72 -13.23 -13.19
N GLU A 82 -20.62 -14.53 -13.42
CA GLU A 82 -19.55 -15.33 -12.82
C GLU A 82 -18.18 -14.89 -13.34
N GLN A 83 -18.07 -14.65 -14.64
CA GLN A 83 -16.81 -14.19 -15.24
C GLN A 83 -16.45 -12.81 -14.72
N PHE A 84 -17.45 -11.93 -14.53
CA PHE A 84 -17.22 -10.60 -14.02
C PHE A 84 -16.69 -10.64 -12.59
N ASP A 85 -17.25 -11.51 -11.75
CA ASP A 85 -16.79 -11.63 -10.37
C ASP A 85 -15.35 -12.10 -10.30
N LYS A 86 -15.00 -13.08 -11.13
CA LYS A 86 -13.64 -13.60 -11.17
C LYS A 86 -12.67 -12.51 -11.62
N LEU A 87 -13.03 -11.79 -12.67
CA LEU A 87 -12.18 -10.73 -13.19
C LEU A 87 -12.03 -9.60 -12.19
N SER A 88 -13.11 -9.26 -11.48
CA SER A 88 -13.05 -8.23 -10.45
C SER A 88 -12.06 -8.58 -9.35
N LYS A 89 -12.06 -9.85 -8.93
CA LYS A 89 -11.11 -10.30 -7.92
C LYS A 89 -9.67 -10.18 -8.39
N GLU A 90 -9.41 -10.58 -9.63
CA GLU A 90 -8.07 -10.47 -10.20
C GLU A 90 -7.62 -9.02 -10.28
N ARG A 91 -8.53 -8.13 -10.66
CA ARG A 91 -8.21 -6.72 -10.76
C ARG A 91 -7.86 -6.11 -9.42
N VAL A 92 -8.63 -6.47 -8.39
CA VAL A 92 -8.35 -5.98 -7.04
C VAL A 92 -7.01 -6.52 -6.56
N GLN A 93 -6.74 -7.80 -6.79
CA GLN A 93 -5.46 -8.38 -6.37
C GLN A 93 -4.29 -7.69 -7.07
N ASN A 94 -4.42 -7.44 -8.38
CA ASN A 94 -3.37 -6.75 -9.12
C ASN A 94 -3.17 -5.34 -8.59
N TRP A 95 -4.26 -4.64 -8.32
CA TRP A 95 -4.19 -3.28 -7.83
C TRP A 95 -3.51 -3.20 -6.46
N VAL A 96 -3.93 -4.05 -5.53
CA VAL A 96 -3.31 -4.06 -4.21
C VAL A 96 -1.85 -4.48 -4.32
N SER A 97 -1.55 -5.51 -5.13
CA SER A 97 -0.18 -5.99 -5.31
C SER A 97 0.74 -4.91 -5.86
N ALA A 98 0.23 -4.03 -6.71
CA ALA A 98 1.03 -2.93 -7.26
C ALA A 98 1.43 -1.91 -6.19
N HIS A 99 0.78 -1.94 -5.04
CA HIS A 99 1.07 -1.02 -3.94
C HIS A 99 1.99 -1.62 -2.88
N ILE A 100 2.46 -2.84 -3.07
CA ILE A 100 3.29 -3.53 -2.09
C ILE A 100 4.64 -3.87 -2.70
N VAL A 101 5.71 -3.45 -2.02
CA VAL A 101 7.08 -3.75 -2.44
C VAL A 101 7.69 -4.71 -1.41
N PRO A 102 8.10 -5.91 -1.81
CA PRO A 102 8.64 -6.89 -0.87
C PRO A 102 10.10 -6.61 -0.52
N GLU A 103 10.40 -5.37 -0.18
CA GLU A 103 11.73 -4.94 0.27
C GLU A 103 11.59 -4.12 1.52
N TYR A 104 12.51 -4.31 2.45
CA TYR A 104 12.57 -3.52 3.66
C TYR A 104 14.00 -3.57 4.22
N PRO A 105 14.61 -2.43 4.55
CA PRO A 105 14.11 -1.09 4.27
C PRO A 105 14.15 -0.77 2.78
N LEU A 106 13.27 0.12 2.36
CA LEU A 106 13.19 0.50 0.95
C LEU A 106 13.89 1.83 0.74
N SER A 107 14.81 1.86 -0.21
CA SER A 107 15.45 3.11 -0.60
C SER A 107 14.54 3.84 -1.58
N LEU A 108 14.26 5.12 -1.26
CA LEU A 108 13.38 5.93 -2.09
C LEU A 108 14.22 6.63 -3.16
N ASP A 109 14.71 5.84 -4.10
CA ASP A 109 15.64 6.34 -5.12
C ASP A 109 15.09 6.07 -6.53
N SER A 110 15.88 6.42 -7.53
CA SER A 110 15.44 6.30 -8.92
C SER A 110 15.57 4.90 -9.49
N ASN A 111 16.11 3.96 -8.73
CA ASN A 111 16.17 2.58 -9.18
C ASN A 111 14.77 1.97 -9.22
N ALA A 112 14.58 0.99 -10.09
CA ALA A 112 13.29 0.30 -10.16
C ALA A 112 13.17 -0.68 -9.00
N HIS A 113 12.08 -0.60 -8.29
CA HIS A 113 11.77 -1.51 -7.18
C HIS A 113 10.55 -2.32 -7.57
N ASN A 114 10.71 -3.63 -7.61
CA ASN A 114 9.63 -4.51 -8.05
C ASN A 114 8.53 -4.57 -6.99
N THR A 115 7.29 -4.44 -7.44
CA THR A 115 6.14 -4.65 -6.58
C THR A 115 5.74 -6.11 -6.61
N LEU A 116 4.73 -6.48 -5.82
CA LEU A 116 4.21 -7.84 -5.86
C LEU A 116 3.49 -8.14 -7.17
N LEU A 117 3.07 -7.12 -7.89
CA LEU A 117 2.48 -7.32 -9.21
C LEU A 117 3.61 -7.57 -10.20
N GLN A 118 3.60 -8.76 -10.81
CA GLN A 118 4.63 -9.12 -11.76
C GLN A 118 4.67 -8.14 -12.93
N GLY A 119 5.86 -7.67 -13.25
CA GLY A 119 6.04 -6.72 -14.35
C GLY A 119 5.84 -5.26 -13.96
N LYS A 120 5.45 -5.00 -12.72
CA LYS A 120 5.26 -3.61 -12.25
C LYS A 120 6.35 -3.26 -11.26
N SER A 121 7.04 -2.16 -11.52
CA SER A 121 8.01 -1.62 -10.59
C SER A 121 7.72 -0.13 -10.38
N ILE A 122 8.25 0.42 -9.29
CA ILE A 122 8.14 1.85 -9.01
C ILE A 122 9.54 2.40 -8.77
N SER A 123 9.70 3.67 -9.09
CA SER A 123 10.93 4.38 -8.80
C SER A 123 10.56 5.78 -8.32
N PHE A 124 11.49 6.41 -7.60
CA PHE A 124 11.20 7.67 -6.94
C PHE A 124 12.02 8.78 -7.56
N THR A 125 11.40 9.96 -7.68
CA THR A 125 12.03 11.13 -8.29
C THR A 125 12.13 12.23 -7.23
N PRO A 126 13.31 12.79 -6.99
CA PRO A 126 13.46 13.87 -6.02
C PRO A 126 12.65 15.11 -6.44
N ILE A 127 12.13 15.80 -5.43
CA ILE A 127 11.48 17.08 -5.64
C ILE A 127 12.56 18.15 -5.61
N SER A 128 12.77 18.81 -6.75
CA SER A 128 13.93 19.68 -6.95
C SER A 128 14.00 20.87 -6.01
N LYS A 129 12.90 21.32 -5.44
CA LYS A 129 12.89 22.52 -4.61
C LYS A 129 12.97 22.23 -3.12
N ASN A 130 13.30 21.04 -2.76
CA ASN A 130 13.21 20.65 -1.36
C ASN A 130 14.35 21.15 -0.49
N ASN A 131 15.54 21.35 -1.02
CA ASN A 131 16.72 21.79 -0.26
C ASN A 131 17.10 20.84 0.88
N GLY A 132 16.69 19.59 0.79
CA GLY A 132 17.05 18.61 1.81
C GLY A 132 16.30 18.72 3.11
N GLN A 133 15.23 19.49 3.17
CA GLN A 133 14.46 19.64 4.39
C GLN A 133 13.34 18.65 4.50
N GLY A 134 12.94 18.32 5.71
CA GLY A 134 11.88 17.39 5.97
C GLY A 134 12.35 15.94 5.91
N ALA A 135 11.43 15.03 6.15
CA ALA A 135 11.72 13.60 6.09
C ALA A 135 12.03 13.17 4.68
N GLU A 136 12.82 12.11 4.55
CA GLU A 136 13.22 11.58 3.26
C GLU A 136 12.01 11.31 2.37
N TRP A 137 10.97 10.71 2.91
CA TRP A 137 9.79 10.36 2.11
C TRP A 137 9.04 11.60 1.60
N SER A 138 9.17 12.73 2.27
CA SER A 138 8.49 13.96 1.82
C SER A 138 9.20 14.65 0.67
N ARG A 139 10.37 14.15 0.29
CA ARG A 139 11.22 14.80 -0.70
C ARG A 139 11.21 14.10 -2.06
N VAL A 140 10.30 13.14 -2.26
CA VAL A 140 10.23 12.39 -3.51
C VAL A 140 8.79 12.25 -3.96
N THR A 141 8.64 12.02 -5.26
CA THR A 141 7.37 11.59 -5.85
C THR A 141 7.62 10.30 -6.62
N PHE A 142 6.55 9.62 -6.97
CA PHE A 142 6.66 8.42 -7.80
C PHE A 142 5.40 8.30 -8.66
N GLU A 143 5.40 7.33 -9.56
CA GLU A 143 4.35 7.21 -10.54
C GLU A 143 4.22 8.55 -11.29
N LYS A 144 3.02 9.03 -11.46
CA LYS A 144 2.78 10.29 -12.18
C LYS A 144 2.56 11.42 -11.19
N GLY A 145 3.58 11.68 -10.38
CA GLY A 145 3.51 12.78 -9.43
C GLY A 145 2.83 12.47 -8.12
N VAL A 146 2.71 11.18 -7.79
CA VAL A 146 2.12 10.79 -6.51
C VAL A 146 3.09 11.16 -5.39
N LYS A 147 2.57 11.75 -4.32
CA LYS A 147 3.36 12.15 -3.17
C LYS A 147 3.09 11.24 -1.99
N ILE A 148 4.14 11.01 -1.21
CA ILE A 148 4.02 10.34 0.07
C ILE A 148 3.67 11.41 1.10
N ILE A 149 2.59 11.21 1.84
CA ILE A 149 2.11 12.20 2.79
C ILE A 149 2.19 11.76 4.25
N GLY A 150 2.66 10.56 4.50
CA GLY A 150 2.86 10.08 5.85
C GLY A 150 3.58 8.77 5.86
N LYS A 151 4.19 8.45 7.02
CA LYS A 151 4.90 7.18 7.21
C LYS A 151 4.58 6.65 8.59
N LYS A 152 4.32 5.36 8.68
CA LYS A 152 4.16 4.66 9.96
C LYS A 152 5.02 3.42 9.94
N GLU A 153 5.70 3.16 11.06
CA GLU A 153 6.57 2.01 11.17
C GLU A 153 5.83 0.87 11.86
N ALA A 154 5.96 -0.31 11.26
CA ALA A 154 5.34 -1.51 11.79
C ALA A 154 6.42 -2.51 12.15
N LEU A 155 6.03 -3.56 12.86
CA LEU A 155 6.93 -4.65 13.20
C LEU A 155 7.50 -5.30 11.95
N ASN A 156 6.69 -5.44 10.92
CA ASN A 156 7.05 -6.16 9.70
C ASN A 156 7.16 -5.27 8.47
N GLY A 157 7.49 -4.00 8.65
CA GLY A 157 7.75 -3.13 7.51
C GLY A 157 7.33 -1.71 7.74
N ASP A 158 7.27 -0.95 6.66
CA ASP A 158 6.85 0.44 6.69
C ASP A 158 5.56 0.63 5.91
N LEU A 159 4.70 1.49 6.41
CA LEU A 159 3.48 1.89 5.74
C LEU A 159 3.60 3.35 5.35
N TYR A 160 3.51 3.64 4.06
CA TYR A 160 3.48 5.00 3.57
C TYR A 160 2.07 5.35 3.11
N LEU A 161 1.57 6.51 3.53
CA LEU A 161 0.32 7.04 3.02
C LEU A 161 0.63 7.88 1.79
N ILE A 162 -0.16 7.71 0.75
CA ILE A 162 0.07 8.42 -0.52
C ILE A 162 -1.20 9.13 -0.97
N ASP A 163 -1.01 10.21 -1.72
CA ASP A 163 -2.11 11.07 -2.16
C ASP A 163 -2.63 10.71 -3.56
N GLY A 164 -2.18 9.62 -4.10
CA GLY A 164 -2.64 9.08 -5.38
C GLY A 164 -2.61 7.58 -5.32
N THR A 165 -2.71 6.93 -6.47
CA THR A 165 -2.70 5.47 -6.55
C THR A 165 -1.62 5.02 -7.53
N VAL A 166 -1.20 3.76 -7.40
CA VAL A 166 -0.24 3.15 -8.31
C VAL A 166 -1.03 2.42 -9.40
N SER A 167 -0.69 2.72 -10.65
CA SER A 167 -1.34 2.08 -11.79
C SER A 167 -0.87 0.64 -11.93
N THR A 168 -1.74 -0.22 -12.45
CA THR A 168 -1.34 -1.60 -12.74
C THR A 168 -0.71 -1.74 -14.13
N ASP A 169 -0.68 -0.68 -14.89
CA ASP A 169 -0.05 -0.67 -16.23
C ASP A 169 1.46 -0.67 -16.18
#